data_547477b30b9f30e1177ed8cc65b02f67
#
_entry.id   547477b30b9f30e1177ed8cc65b02f67
#
_cell.length_a   1.000
_cell.length_b   1.000
_cell.length_c   1.000
_cell.angle_alpha   90.00
_cell.angle_beta   90.00
_cell.angle_gamma   90.00
#
_symmetry.space_group_name_H-M   'P 1'
#
loop_
_entity.id
_entity.type
_entity.pdbx_description
1 polymer ?
#
loop_
_entity_poly.entity_id
_entity_poly.type
_entity_poly.pdbx_seq_one_letter_code
_entity_poly.pdbx_strand_id
1 'polypeptide(L)' 'MSRISINPSVCHGKPVVKGTRILVSNILADLATGRTLQQISEDYPGIDSGDIQAVLEFSSELAAFETIDLSAAV' A
#
# COMPACT_ATOMS: atom_id res chain seq x y z
N MET A 1 -6.04 7.54 -7.82
CA MET A 1 -6.51 6.36 -7.10
C MET A 1 -7.45 6.73 -5.99
N SER A 2 -8.71 6.37 -6.17
CA SER A 2 -9.77 6.82 -5.25
C SER A 2 -9.70 6.20 -3.86
N ARG A 3 -9.00 5.08 -3.70
CA ARG A 3 -8.90 4.38 -2.42
C ARG A 3 -7.58 4.62 -1.68
N ILE A 4 -6.65 5.31 -2.30
CA ILE A 4 -5.36 5.66 -1.70
C ILE A 4 -5.32 7.16 -1.50
N SER A 5 -4.87 7.58 -0.33
CA SER A 5 -4.76 9.00 0.02
C SER A 5 -3.34 9.33 0.43
N ILE A 6 -2.87 10.48 -0.03
CA ILE A 6 -1.59 11.05 0.39
C ILE A 6 -1.89 12.45 0.88
N ASN A 7 -1.82 12.65 2.20
CA ASN A 7 -2.14 13.92 2.83
C ASN A 7 -1.07 14.25 3.86
N PRO A 8 -0.40 15.41 3.73
CA PRO A 8 0.66 15.80 4.67
C PRO A 8 0.20 15.82 6.13
N SER A 9 -1.08 15.99 6.38
CA SER A 9 -1.64 16.02 7.74
C SER A 9 -1.95 14.63 8.28
N VAL A 10 -1.81 13.59 7.48
CA VAL A 10 -2.10 12.21 7.87
C VAL A 10 -0.85 11.38 7.66
N CYS A 11 -0.35 10.77 8.74
CA CYS A 11 0.82 9.90 8.71
C CYS A 11 2.02 10.54 7.99
N HIS A 12 2.21 11.84 8.16
CA HIS A 12 3.32 12.62 7.59
C HIS A 12 3.38 12.56 6.06
N GLY A 13 2.24 12.43 5.40
CA GLY A 13 2.16 12.39 3.94
C GLY A 13 2.47 11.03 3.33
N LYS A 14 2.61 9.99 4.13
CA LYS A 14 2.79 8.63 3.59
C LYS A 14 1.47 8.14 3.01
N PRO A 15 1.50 7.33 1.93
CA PRO A 15 0.28 6.76 1.37
C PRO A 15 -0.46 5.90 2.38
N VAL A 16 -1.76 6.13 2.49
CA VAL A 16 -2.66 5.36 3.37
C VAL A 16 -3.89 4.94 2.58
N VAL A 17 -4.60 3.94 3.08
CA VAL A 17 -5.93 3.62 2.56
C VAL A 17 -6.85 4.76 2.95
N LYS A 18 -7.57 5.31 1.98
CA LYS A 18 -8.42 6.49 2.16
C LYS A 18 -9.42 6.28 3.28
N GLY A 19 -9.54 7.28 4.13
CA GLY A 19 -10.44 7.21 5.29
C GLY A 19 -9.86 6.48 6.49
N THR A 20 -8.60 6.04 6.41
CA THR A 20 -7.93 5.33 7.50
C THR A 20 -6.54 5.94 7.73
N ARG A 21 -5.87 5.46 8.77
CA ARG A 21 -4.44 5.72 9.00
C ARG A 21 -3.60 4.48 8.71
N ILE A 22 -4.15 3.53 7.96
CA ILE A 22 -3.47 2.28 7.63
C ILE A 22 -2.52 2.54 6.47
N LEU A 23 -1.23 2.38 6.71
CA LEU A 23 -0.19 2.65 5.72
C LEU A 23 -0.20 1.59 4.62
N VAL A 24 -0.10 2.05 3.38
CA VAL A 24 0.09 1.15 2.22
C VAL A 24 1.31 0.26 2.44
N SER A 25 2.40 0.82 2.99
CA SER A 25 3.63 0.05 3.25
C SER A 25 3.42 -1.11 4.22
N ASN A 26 2.54 -0.95 5.21
CA ASN A 26 2.25 -2.03 6.16
C ASN A 26 1.51 -3.18 5.49
N ILE A 27 0.55 -2.86 4.63
CA ILE A 27 -0.18 -3.89 3.87
C ILE A 27 0.78 -4.63 2.94
N LEU A 28 1.67 -3.90 2.26
CA LEU A 28 2.66 -4.52 1.38
C LEU A 28 3.62 -5.43 2.16
N ALA A 29 4.05 -5.01 3.35
CA ALA A 29 4.91 -5.82 4.20
C ALA A 29 4.21 -7.12 4.62
N ASP A 30 2.94 -7.04 4.96
CA ASP A 30 2.15 -8.22 5.31
C ASP A 30 2.02 -9.18 4.13
N LEU A 31 1.76 -8.66 2.94
CA LEU A 31 1.72 -9.48 1.73
C LEU A 31 3.08 -10.14 1.46
N ALA A 32 4.17 -9.41 1.71
CA ALA A 32 5.52 -9.93 1.51
C ALA A 32 5.84 -11.09 2.47
N THR A 33 5.19 -11.17 3.61
CA THR A 33 5.36 -12.28 4.57
C THR A 33 4.50 -13.49 4.21
N GLY A 34 3.72 -13.42 3.14
CA GLY A 34 2.86 -14.52 2.71
C GLY A 34 1.46 -14.52 3.30
N ARG A 35 1.06 -13.45 3.99
CA ARG A 35 -0.31 -13.35 4.49
C ARG A 35 -1.30 -13.27 3.32
N THR A 36 -2.43 -13.95 3.48
CA THR A 36 -3.48 -13.94 2.46
C THR A 36 -4.31 -12.66 2.53
N LEU A 37 -5.05 -12.37 1.46
CA LEU A 37 -5.98 -11.23 1.44
C LEU A 37 -6.98 -11.32 2.58
N GLN A 38 -7.48 -12.52 2.85
CA GLN A 38 -8.45 -12.73 3.93
C GLN A 38 -7.83 -12.41 5.30
N GLN A 39 -6.61 -12.87 5.54
CA GLN A 39 -5.90 -12.60 6.80
C GLN A 39 -5.67 -11.10 7.01
N ILE A 40 -5.31 -10.40 5.95
CA ILE A 40 -5.09 -8.95 6.02
C ILE A 40 -6.40 -8.23 6.32
N SER A 41 -7.50 -8.64 5.68
CA SER A 41 -8.82 -8.06 5.96
C SER A 41 -9.25 -8.28 7.41
N GLU A 42 -8.86 -9.41 7.99
CA GLU A 42 -9.15 -9.70 9.40
C GLU A 42 -8.29 -8.86 10.34
N ASP A 43 -7.02 -8.62 9.98
CA ASP A 43 -6.10 -7.83 10.81
C ASP A 43 -6.42 -6.34 10.78
N TYR A 44 -7.01 -5.85 9.69
CA TYR A 44 -7.32 -4.44 9.51
C TYR A 44 -8.81 -4.27 9.28
N PRO A 45 -9.62 -4.20 10.35
CA PRO A 45 -11.06 -3.98 10.21
C PRO A 45 -11.36 -2.72 9.41
N GLY A 46 -12.25 -2.82 8.45
CA GLY A 46 -12.57 -1.73 7.54
C GLY A 46 -11.81 -1.76 6.22
N ILE A 47 -10.86 -2.67 6.08
CA ILE A 47 -10.16 -2.91 4.81
C ILE A 47 -10.82 -4.10 4.11
N ASP A 48 -11.21 -3.91 2.86
CA ASP A 48 -11.77 -4.98 2.05
C ASP A 48 -10.81 -5.38 0.91
N SER A 49 -11.19 -6.38 0.13
CA SER A 49 -10.34 -6.86 -0.97
C SER A 49 -10.12 -5.78 -2.02
N GLY A 50 -11.08 -4.88 -2.22
CA GLY A 50 -10.94 -3.78 -3.16
C GLY A 50 -9.87 -2.78 -2.70
N ASP A 51 -9.75 -2.56 -1.39
CA ASP A 51 -8.71 -1.70 -0.84
C ASP A 51 -7.33 -2.32 -1.05
N ILE A 52 -7.21 -3.63 -0.83
CA ILE A 52 -5.93 -4.34 -1.03
C ILE A 52 -5.55 -4.31 -2.51
N GLN A 53 -6.52 -4.50 -3.40
CA GLN A 53 -6.28 -4.39 -4.84
C GLN A 53 -5.78 -3.00 -5.21
N ALA A 54 -6.38 -1.95 -4.63
CA ALA A 54 -5.94 -0.57 -4.86
C ALA A 54 -4.51 -0.34 -4.37
N VAL A 55 -4.14 -0.93 -3.25
CA VAL A 55 -2.75 -0.87 -2.73
C VAL A 55 -1.79 -1.48 -3.75
N LEU A 56 -2.13 -2.64 -4.30
CA LEU A 56 -1.28 -3.31 -5.28
C LEU A 56 -1.18 -2.52 -6.58
N GLU A 57 -2.27 -1.95 -7.06
CA GLU A 57 -2.28 -1.11 -8.25
C GLU A 57 -1.42 0.14 -8.07
N PHE A 58 -1.57 0.82 -6.93
CA PHE A 58 -0.77 1.99 -6.59
C PHE A 58 0.71 1.65 -6.57
N SER A 59 1.06 0.53 -5.93
CA SER A 59 2.44 0.08 -5.83
C SER A 59 3.03 -0.28 -7.18
N SER A 60 2.23 -0.91 -8.04
CA SER A 60 2.63 -1.25 -9.40
C SER A 60 2.94 0.00 -10.21
N GLU A 61 2.12 1.03 -10.09
CA GLU A 61 2.34 2.29 -10.79
C GLU A 61 3.60 3.00 -10.29
N LEU A 62 3.84 3.00 -8.98
CA LEU A 62 5.06 3.55 -8.43
C LEU A 62 6.29 2.82 -8.92
N ALA A 63 6.26 1.49 -8.96
CA ALA A 63 7.38 0.68 -9.42
C ALA A 63 7.69 0.90 -10.90
N ALA A 64 6.68 1.25 -11.69
CA ALA A 64 6.82 1.49 -13.12
C ALA A 64 7.15 2.94 -13.47
N PHE A 65 7.12 3.85 -12.48
CA PHE A 65 7.21 5.29 -12.72
C PHE A 65 8.56 5.69 -13.31
N GLU A 66 9.65 5.12 -12.82
CA GLU A 66 10.99 5.47 -13.27
C GLU A 66 11.83 4.22 -13.50
N THR A 67 12.90 4.39 -14.28
CA THR A 67 13.92 3.36 -14.41
C THR A 67 14.67 3.26 -13.10
N ILE A 68 14.80 2.04 -12.58
CA ILE A 68 15.58 1.78 -11.38
C ILE A 68 17.04 1.59 -11.77
N ASP A 69 17.94 2.34 -11.12
CA ASP A 69 19.37 2.17 -11.31
C ASP A 69 19.88 1.01 -10.43
N LEU A 70 19.91 -0.17 -11.02
CA LEU A 70 20.35 -1.36 -10.31
C LEU A 70 21.83 -1.33 -9.95
N SER A 71 22.64 -0.54 -10.65
CA SER A 71 24.05 -0.40 -10.30
C SER A 71 24.25 0.31 -8.97
N ALA A 72 23.32 1.19 -8.61
CA ALA A 72 23.34 1.87 -7.31
C ALA A 72 22.73 1.02 -6.20
N ALA A 73 21.89 0.04 -6.55
CA ALA A 73 21.21 -0.82 -5.60
C ALA A 73 22.02 -2.04 -5.17
N VAL A 74 23.05 -2.37 -5.92
CA VAL A 74 23.90 -3.53 -5.65
C VAL A 74 25.20 -3.12 -4.89
#